data_53b251fcb091ce6fc86875331bc65ee0
#
_entry.id   53b251fcb091ce6fc86875331bc65ee0
#
_cell.length_a   1.000
_cell.length_b   1.000
_cell.length_c   1.000
_cell.angle_alpha   90.00
_cell.angle_beta   90.00
_cell.angle_gamma   90.00
#
_symmetry.space_group_name_H-M   'P 1'
#
loop_
_entity.id
_entity.type
_entity.pdbx_description
1 polymer ?
#
loop_
_entity_poly.entity_id
_entity_poly.type
_entity_poly.pdbx_seq_one_letter_code
_entity_poly.pdbx_strand_id
1 'polypeptide(L)'
;MTVALFLQYVLAAIVTTAEGTINLLYAPYLDAYGYALPSIGSLSALFAIFRLASRIPSGAAYRPARARRQLALWLIVFTLATSGFAFAGGLLPLVLVLTVVHGYAFGALGTINLAATIDLTGGKRAGVTMGWYTASLSTGYAVGAFLGGALADRFGIGAALAVLGFPPALAALAVLRLPPIAAPEHEVPRGAGLRGLFAAHLKVDARVWLATVVVLYINVISDAIDSFFALFGLAVGLPLAASGALKGLKSSAATFIRFISAGVFRYVDHRTVNFWGVILMGVSTLLIPVLPTFAVLVVLFAINGVCRGLLRVTSSATVAEVRSEGHDVGIASGVYNAGLDIGGILGPAVGGVVANAVGLGAMFQIVALGSMALYFAVALSSPRARATLSIGRSRTVAE
;
A
#
# COMPACT_ATOMS: atom_id res chain seq x y z
N MET A 1 -8.55 -25.21 6.70
CA MET A 1 -7.43 -24.25 6.88
C MET A 1 -6.47 -24.85 7.87
N THR A 2 -5.19 -25.03 7.51
CA THR A 2 -4.19 -25.56 8.44
C THR A 2 -3.82 -24.51 9.49
N VAL A 3 -3.41 -24.95 10.71
CA VAL A 3 -2.98 -24.04 11.78
C VAL A 3 -1.84 -23.14 11.30
N ALA A 4 -0.88 -23.69 10.53
CA ALA A 4 0.23 -22.92 9.99
C ALA A 4 -0.22 -21.79 9.06
N LEU A 5 -1.19 -22.03 8.18
CA LEU A 5 -1.74 -21.02 7.29
C LEU A 5 -2.51 -19.92 8.06
N PHE A 6 -3.28 -20.30 9.07
CA PHE A 6 -3.96 -19.32 9.94
C PHE A 6 -2.96 -18.41 10.64
N LEU A 7 -1.87 -18.98 11.16
CA LEU A 7 -0.83 -18.21 11.83
C LEU A 7 -0.10 -17.23 10.87
N GLN A 8 0.04 -17.57 9.57
CA GLN A 8 0.57 -16.59 8.58
C GLN A 8 -0.37 -15.39 8.41
N TYR A 9 -1.69 -15.60 8.42
CA TYR A 9 -2.66 -14.50 8.37
C TYR A 9 -2.62 -13.65 9.63
N VAL A 10 -2.54 -14.27 10.81
CA VAL A 10 -2.39 -13.56 12.09
C VAL A 10 -1.10 -12.76 12.12
N LEU A 11 -0.01 -13.34 11.64
CA LEU A 11 1.28 -12.66 11.52
C LEU A 11 1.19 -11.43 10.60
N ALA A 12 0.55 -11.59 9.44
CA ALA A 12 0.30 -10.48 8.52
C ALA A 12 -0.50 -9.35 9.21
N ALA A 13 -1.54 -9.71 9.97
CA ALA A 13 -2.34 -8.73 10.71
C ALA A 13 -1.52 -8.02 11.82
N ILE A 14 -0.71 -8.75 12.59
CA ILE A 14 0.13 -8.17 13.65
C ILE A 14 1.14 -7.18 13.06
N VAL A 15 1.85 -7.57 12.00
CA VAL A 15 2.84 -6.71 11.33
C VAL A 15 2.16 -5.45 10.79
N THR A 16 1.01 -5.60 10.13
CA THR A 16 0.30 -4.45 9.56
C THR A 16 -0.44 -3.63 10.62
N THR A 17 -0.70 -4.15 11.81
CA THR A 17 -1.16 -3.33 12.96
C THR A 17 -0.06 -2.37 13.40
N ALA A 18 1.16 -2.84 13.60
CA ALA A 18 2.28 -1.95 13.92
C ALA A 18 2.56 -0.95 12.78
N GLU A 19 2.50 -1.41 11.53
CA GLU A 19 2.65 -0.54 10.36
C GLU A 19 1.53 0.51 10.24
N GLY A 20 0.29 0.15 10.50
CA GLY A 20 -0.85 1.08 10.50
C GLY A 20 -0.71 2.18 11.56
N THR A 21 -0.14 1.82 12.71
CA THR A 21 0.17 2.76 13.78
C THR A 21 1.22 3.77 13.34
N ILE A 22 2.37 3.30 12.84
CA ILE A 22 3.44 4.21 12.41
C ILE A 22 3.02 5.04 11.19
N ASN A 23 2.30 4.45 10.27
CA ASN A 23 1.76 5.14 9.10
C ASN A 23 0.80 6.30 9.47
N LEU A 24 0.06 6.18 10.59
CA LEU A 24 -0.74 7.29 11.11
C LEU A 24 0.11 8.33 11.84
N LEU A 25 1.03 7.86 12.68
CA LEU A 25 1.70 8.69 13.69
C LEU A 25 3.04 9.28 13.21
N TYR A 26 3.61 8.79 12.10
CA TYR A 26 4.94 9.17 11.63
C TYR A 26 5.06 10.66 11.34
N ALA A 27 4.13 11.23 10.58
CA ALA A 27 4.14 12.65 10.27
C ALA A 27 3.86 13.51 11.50
N PRO A 28 2.83 13.25 12.35
CA PRO A 28 2.67 13.95 13.62
C PRO A 28 3.87 13.82 14.57
N TYR A 29 4.54 12.67 14.58
CA TYR A 29 5.77 12.49 15.35
C TYR A 29 6.87 13.44 14.87
N LEU A 30 7.15 13.49 13.59
CA LEU A 30 8.19 14.34 13.03
C LEU A 30 7.85 15.83 13.19
N ASP A 31 6.60 16.21 12.98
CA ASP A 31 6.11 17.57 13.15
C ASP A 31 6.27 18.07 14.60
N ALA A 32 5.98 17.21 15.59
CA ALA A 32 6.18 17.51 17.01
C ALA A 32 7.65 17.80 17.38
N TYR A 33 8.61 17.31 16.58
CA TYR A 33 10.04 17.62 16.70
C TYR A 33 10.50 18.73 15.74
N GLY A 34 9.58 19.45 15.11
CA GLY A 34 9.89 20.64 14.28
C GLY A 34 10.40 20.32 12.87
N TYR A 35 10.17 19.11 12.36
CA TYR A 35 10.54 18.79 10.98
C TYR A 35 9.61 19.51 9.99
N ALA A 36 10.20 20.17 8.99
CA ALA A 36 9.44 20.80 7.92
C ALA A 36 8.72 19.76 7.04
N LEU A 37 7.57 20.12 6.47
CA LEU A 37 6.75 19.22 5.63
C LEU A 37 7.52 18.54 4.48
N PRO A 38 8.46 19.21 3.78
CA PRO A 38 9.30 18.55 2.77
C PRO A 38 10.19 17.44 3.36
N SER A 39 10.71 17.64 4.57
CA SER A 39 11.52 16.62 5.26
C SER A 39 10.67 15.43 5.66
N ILE A 40 9.44 15.66 6.16
CA ILE A 40 8.48 14.60 6.48
C ILE A 40 8.14 13.78 5.23
N GLY A 41 7.85 14.46 4.12
CA GLY A 41 7.57 13.81 2.83
C GLY A 41 8.77 13.02 2.29
N SER A 42 9.98 13.58 2.39
CA SER A 42 11.20 12.91 1.96
C SER A 42 11.54 11.68 2.78
N LEU A 43 11.34 11.72 4.10
CA LEU A 43 11.53 10.58 5.00
C LEU A 43 10.48 9.50 4.73
N SER A 44 9.22 9.86 4.47
CA SER A 44 8.18 8.91 4.07
C SER A 44 8.49 8.25 2.70
N ALA A 45 9.05 9.02 1.75
CA ALA A 45 9.51 8.49 0.48
C ALA A 45 10.72 7.56 0.66
N LEU A 46 11.65 7.90 1.56
CA LEU A 46 12.80 7.06 1.90
C LEU A 46 12.37 5.69 2.45
N PHE A 47 11.37 5.65 3.34
CA PHE A 47 10.74 4.40 3.77
C PHE A 47 10.25 3.57 2.58
N ALA A 48 9.53 4.18 1.64
CA ALA A 48 9.00 3.49 0.46
C ALA A 48 10.11 2.96 -0.45
N ILE A 49 11.21 3.70 -0.62
CA ILE A 49 12.40 3.28 -1.39
C ILE A 49 13.01 2.02 -0.77
N PHE A 50 13.25 2.01 0.54
CA PHE A 50 13.88 0.86 1.20
C PHE A 50 12.94 -0.33 1.32
N ARG A 51 11.62 -0.12 1.45
CA ARG A 51 10.61 -1.16 1.32
C ARG A 51 10.68 -1.84 -0.05
N LEU A 52 10.79 -1.07 -1.12
CA LEU A 52 10.96 -1.58 -2.48
C LEU A 52 12.30 -2.33 -2.63
N ALA A 53 13.39 -1.72 -2.20
CA ALA A 53 14.74 -2.27 -2.33
C ALA A 53 14.90 -3.62 -1.62
N SER A 54 14.13 -3.87 -0.54
CA SER A 54 14.17 -5.13 0.19
C SER A 54 13.50 -6.31 -0.51
N ARG A 55 12.56 -6.07 -1.43
CA ARG A 55 11.71 -7.13 -2.02
C ARG A 55 12.50 -8.16 -2.81
N ILE A 56 13.39 -7.71 -3.71
CA ILE A 56 14.20 -8.60 -4.56
C ILE A 56 15.19 -9.42 -3.73
N PRO A 57 16.03 -8.83 -2.86
CA PRO A 57 16.95 -9.60 -2.03
C PRO A 57 16.25 -10.58 -1.10
N SER A 58 15.13 -10.16 -0.49
CA SER A 58 14.38 -11.03 0.43
C SER A 58 13.70 -12.20 -0.29
N GLY A 59 13.17 -11.97 -1.49
CA GLY A 59 12.62 -13.02 -2.34
C GLY A 59 13.70 -14.01 -2.80
N ALA A 60 14.86 -13.52 -3.22
CA ALA A 60 15.99 -14.35 -3.64
C ALA A 60 16.60 -15.15 -2.46
N ALA A 61 16.60 -14.57 -1.26
CA ALA A 61 17.09 -15.22 -0.06
C ALA A 61 16.08 -16.18 0.58
N TYR A 62 14.80 -16.13 0.17
CA TYR A 62 13.76 -16.97 0.74
C TYR A 62 14.06 -18.46 0.53
N ARG A 63 13.92 -19.24 1.59
CA ARG A 63 14.01 -20.72 1.57
C ARG A 63 12.92 -21.27 2.50
N PRO A 64 12.02 -22.16 2.02
CA PRO A 64 10.94 -22.71 2.82
C PRO A 64 11.41 -23.30 4.15
N ALA A 65 12.50 -24.06 4.15
CA ALA A 65 13.10 -24.68 5.34
C ALA A 65 13.59 -23.64 6.38
N ARG A 66 13.96 -22.42 5.94
CA ARG A 66 14.49 -21.33 6.79
C ARG A 66 13.47 -20.22 7.03
N ALA A 67 12.28 -20.28 6.44
CA ALA A 67 11.26 -19.23 6.44
C ALA A 67 10.96 -18.72 7.87
N ARG A 68 10.80 -19.64 8.84
CA ARG A 68 10.52 -19.28 10.25
C ARG A 68 11.65 -18.45 10.89
N ARG A 69 12.92 -18.78 10.61
CA ARG A 69 14.07 -18.03 11.13
C ARG A 69 14.17 -16.65 10.46
N GLN A 70 13.93 -16.59 9.16
CA GLN A 70 13.91 -15.33 8.41
C GLN A 70 12.79 -14.42 8.89
N LEU A 71 11.57 -14.97 9.07
CA LEU A 71 10.44 -14.21 9.63
C LEU A 71 10.76 -13.70 11.04
N ALA A 72 11.26 -14.57 11.92
CA ALA A 72 11.59 -14.17 13.28
C ALA A 72 12.65 -13.07 13.34
N LEU A 73 13.71 -13.17 12.54
CA LEU A 73 14.75 -12.15 12.42
C LEU A 73 14.14 -10.79 12.02
N TRP A 74 13.39 -10.77 10.92
CA TRP A 74 12.82 -9.52 10.40
C TRP A 74 11.72 -8.97 11.31
N LEU A 75 10.99 -9.81 12.05
CA LEU A 75 10.03 -9.34 13.07
C LEU A 75 10.73 -8.61 14.22
N ILE A 76 11.88 -9.13 14.68
CA ILE A 76 12.67 -8.47 15.73
C ILE A 76 13.23 -7.14 15.19
N VAL A 77 13.83 -7.14 13.99
CA VAL A 77 14.36 -5.92 13.37
C VAL A 77 13.26 -4.88 13.18
N PHE A 78 12.10 -5.30 12.70
CA PHE A 78 10.93 -4.45 12.50
C PHE A 78 10.42 -3.86 13.82
N THR A 79 10.33 -4.68 14.87
CA THR A 79 9.97 -4.22 16.22
C THR A 79 10.95 -3.17 16.74
N LEU A 80 12.25 -3.45 16.65
CA LEU A 80 13.28 -2.51 17.12
C LEU A 80 13.22 -1.18 16.37
N ALA A 81 12.97 -1.22 15.05
CA ALA A 81 12.81 -0.02 14.27
C ALA A 81 11.54 0.75 14.62
N THR A 82 10.38 0.06 14.71
CA THR A 82 9.08 0.71 14.99
C THR A 82 9.02 1.28 16.40
N SER A 83 9.38 0.47 17.42
CA SER A 83 9.39 0.94 18.81
C SER A 83 10.56 1.90 19.06
N GLY A 84 11.63 1.81 18.29
CA GLY A 84 12.80 2.69 18.39
C GLY A 84 12.46 4.17 18.15
N PHE A 85 11.46 4.48 17.34
CA PHE A 85 10.99 5.86 17.16
C PHE A 85 10.52 6.51 18.47
N ALA A 86 9.97 5.73 19.41
CA ALA A 86 9.58 6.23 20.72
C ALA A 86 10.75 6.82 21.52
N PHE A 87 11.97 6.36 21.24
CA PHE A 87 13.20 6.74 21.96
C PHE A 87 14.15 7.61 21.13
N ALA A 88 13.82 7.88 19.87
CA ALA A 88 14.68 8.62 18.96
C ALA A 88 14.80 10.12 19.28
N GLY A 89 13.85 10.68 20.07
CA GLY A 89 13.89 12.08 20.51
C GLY A 89 14.01 13.11 19.37
N GLY A 90 13.58 12.74 18.15
CA GLY A 90 13.68 13.61 16.99
C GLY A 90 15.10 13.79 16.41
N LEU A 91 16.10 13.03 16.89
CA LEU A 91 17.47 13.12 16.37
C LEU A 91 17.54 12.62 14.92
N LEU A 92 17.81 13.52 13.97
CA LEU A 92 17.79 13.21 12.53
C LEU A 92 18.60 11.97 12.12
N PRO A 93 19.85 11.74 12.58
CA PRO A 93 20.60 10.54 12.22
C PRO A 93 19.89 9.26 12.64
N LEU A 94 19.29 9.26 13.84
CA LEU A 94 18.59 8.09 14.37
C LEU A 94 17.25 7.88 13.64
N VAL A 95 16.49 8.95 13.37
CA VAL A 95 15.27 8.91 12.58
C VAL A 95 15.55 8.37 11.17
N LEU A 96 16.64 8.78 10.52
CA LEU A 96 17.05 8.26 9.20
C LEU A 96 17.33 6.76 9.26
N VAL A 97 18.14 6.32 10.22
CA VAL A 97 18.48 4.89 10.38
C VAL A 97 17.20 4.07 10.64
N LEU A 98 16.36 4.51 11.57
CA LEU A 98 15.11 3.81 11.90
C LEU A 98 14.18 3.75 10.69
N THR A 99 14.05 4.84 9.91
CA THR A 99 13.22 4.87 8.69
C THR A 99 13.70 3.87 7.64
N VAL A 100 15.01 3.81 7.41
CA VAL A 100 15.63 2.88 6.46
C VAL A 100 15.43 1.43 6.92
N VAL A 101 15.75 1.14 8.18
CA VAL A 101 15.63 -0.21 8.75
C VAL A 101 14.17 -0.65 8.79
N HIS A 102 13.25 0.24 9.19
CA HIS A 102 11.83 -0.03 9.22
C HIS A 102 11.29 -0.36 7.81
N GLY A 103 11.59 0.46 6.81
CA GLY A 103 11.16 0.24 5.44
C GLY A 103 11.69 -1.09 4.88
N TYR A 104 12.97 -1.36 5.07
CA TYR A 104 13.59 -2.61 4.62
C TYR A 104 12.98 -3.83 5.31
N ALA A 105 12.83 -3.81 6.63
CA ALA A 105 12.26 -4.91 7.41
C ALA A 105 10.80 -5.18 7.02
N PHE A 106 9.99 -4.12 6.85
CA PHE A 106 8.60 -4.25 6.42
C PHE A 106 8.47 -4.90 5.03
N GLY A 107 9.27 -4.47 4.06
CA GLY A 107 9.27 -5.06 2.72
C GLY A 107 9.75 -6.50 2.71
N ALA A 108 10.77 -6.83 3.51
CA ALA A 108 11.27 -8.20 3.67
C ALA A 108 10.21 -9.12 4.31
N LEU A 109 9.57 -8.67 5.39
CA LEU A 109 8.47 -9.41 6.05
C LEU A 109 7.32 -9.68 5.09
N GLY A 110 6.87 -8.67 4.34
CA GLY A 110 5.79 -8.81 3.37
C GLY A 110 6.12 -9.86 2.30
N THR A 111 7.34 -9.83 1.77
CA THR A 111 7.81 -10.76 0.73
C THR A 111 7.90 -12.19 1.25
N ILE A 112 8.55 -12.39 2.41
CA ILE A 112 8.77 -13.72 2.99
C ILE A 112 7.45 -14.33 3.48
N ASN A 113 6.58 -13.52 4.13
CA ASN A 113 5.29 -14.00 4.62
C ASN A 113 4.35 -14.39 3.46
N LEU A 114 4.35 -13.62 2.37
CA LEU A 114 3.57 -13.96 1.17
C LEU A 114 4.08 -15.26 0.54
N ALA A 115 5.39 -15.43 0.37
CA ALA A 115 5.98 -16.65 -0.18
C ALA A 115 5.67 -17.87 0.69
N ALA A 116 5.82 -17.75 2.02
CA ALA A 116 5.46 -18.79 2.97
C ALA A 116 3.98 -19.18 2.91
N THR A 117 3.09 -18.19 2.72
CA THR A 117 1.65 -18.42 2.57
C THR A 117 1.33 -19.18 1.30
N ILE A 118 2.00 -18.87 0.18
CA ILE A 118 1.84 -19.58 -1.10
C ILE A 118 2.33 -21.03 -0.97
N ASP A 119 3.50 -21.23 -0.39
CA ASP A 119 4.10 -22.57 -0.21
C ASP A 119 3.23 -23.47 0.67
N LEU A 120 2.64 -22.95 1.74
CA LEU A 120 1.74 -23.70 2.62
C LEU A 120 0.45 -24.16 1.93
N THR A 121 0.05 -23.52 0.85
CA THR A 121 -1.16 -23.87 0.09
C THR A 121 -0.86 -24.73 -1.15
N GLY A 122 0.40 -24.82 -1.55
CA GLY A 122 0.81 -25.50 -2.79
C GLY A 122 0.13 -24.94 -4.05
N GLY A 123 -0.23 -23.65 -4.03
CA GLY A 123 -0.96 -22.96 -5.10
C GLY A 123 -2.44 -23.33 -5.22
N LYS A 124 -2.93 -24.28 -4.41
CA LYS A 124 -4.34 -24.69 -4.42
C LYS A 124 -5.20 -23.56 -3.83
N ARG A 125 -6.32 -23.26 -4.50
CA ARG A 125 -7.26 -22.22 -4.08
C ARG A 125 -6.61 -20.84 -3.90
N ALA A 126 -5.69 -20.48 -4.78
CA ALA A 126 -4.90 -19.25 -4.69
C ALA A 126 -5.76 -17.99 -4.45
N GLY A 127 -6.90 -17.87 -5.14
CA GLY A 127 -7.82 -16.74 -4.95
C GLY A 127 -8.34 -16.60 -3.52
N VAL A 128 -8.78 -17.71 -2.90
CA VAL A 128 -9.29 -17.72 -1.52
C VAL A 128 -8.16 -17.39 -0.53
N THR A 129 -6.99 -17.97 -0.73
CA THR A 129 -5.81 -17.73 0.10
C THR A 129 -5.38 -16.27 0.04
N MET A 130 -5.30 -15.69 -1.16
CA MET A 130 -4.95 -14.29 -1.33
C MET A 130 -6.03 -13.35 -0.80
N GLY A 131 -7.31 -13.74 -0.89
CA GLY A 131 -8.41 -13.01 -0.28
C GLY A 131 -8.23 -12.87 1.24
N TRP A 132 -8.02 -13.98 1.94
CA TRP A 132 -7.78 -13.97 3.39
C TRP A 132 -6.49 -13.24 3.77
N TYR A 133 -5.41 -13.44 3.02
CA TYR A 133 -4.16 -12.72 3.23
C TYR A 133 -4.35 -11.21 3.11
N THR A 134 -5.00 -10.75 2.05
CA THR A 134 -5.27 -9.32 1.84
C THR A 134 -6.21 -8.76 2.90
N ALA A 135 -7.21 -9.51 3.33
CA ALA A 135 -8.10 -9.12 4.42
C ALA A 135 -7.33 -8.94 5.74
N SER A 136 -6.43 -9.89 6.05
CA SER A 136 -5.58 -9.80 7.25
C SER A 136 -4.70 -8.55 7.24
N LEU A 137 -4.06 -8.24 6.11
CA LEU A 137 -3.27 -7.02 5.94
C LEU A 137 -4.12 -5.76 6.20
N SER A 138 -5.28 -5.68 5.56
CA SER A 138 -6.13 -4.48 5.67
C SER A 138 -6.75 -4.33 7.07
N THR A 139 -7.12 -5.45 7.71
CA THR A 139 -7.60 -5.43 9.09
C THR A 139 -6.52 -4.94 10.03
N GLY A 140 -5.28 -5.43 9.88
CA GLY A 140 -4.16 -4.95 10.66
C GLY A 140 -3.94 -3.44 10.49
N TYR A 141 -3.90 -2.94 9.26
CA TYR A 141 -3.77 -1.50 9.00
C TYR A 141 -4.90 -0.68 9.65
N ALA A 142 -6.14 -1.14 9.54
CA ALA A 142 -7.29 -0.45 10.13
C ALA A 142 -7.22 -0.42 11.67
N VAL A 143 -6.94 -1.58 12.28
CA VAL A 143 -6.80 -1.71 13.74
C VAL A 143 -5.63 -0.87 14.23
N GLY A 144 -4.48 -0.94 13.55
CA GLY A 144 -3.28 -0.19 13.93
C GLY A 144 -3.46 1.32 13.84
N ALA A 145 -4.10 1.82 12.79
CA ALA A 145 -4.38 3.24 12.66
C ALA A 145 -5.36 3.72 13.75
N PHE A 146 -6.43 2.97 14.02
CA PHE A 146 -7.41 3.34 15.04
C PHE A 146 -6.80 3.28 16.45
N LEU A 147 -6.22 2.15 16.84
CA LEU A 147 -5.63 1.99 18.16
C LEU A 147 -4.42 2.91 18.36
N GLY A 148 -3.61 3.12 17.32
CA GLY A 148 -2.48 4.05 17.33
C GLY A 148 -2.93 5.46 17.62
N GLY A 149 -3.98 5.94 16.94
CA GLY A 149 -4.56 7.25 17.20
C GLY A 149 -5.13 7.37 18.62
N ALA A 150 -5.93 6.39 19.07
CA ALA A 150 -6.55 6.40 20.39
C ALA A 150 -5.52 6.37 21.52
N LEU A 151 -4.46 5.56 21.37
CA LEU A 151 -3.36 5.52 22.35
C LEU A 151 -2.53 6.80 22.32
N ALA A 152 -2.29 7.38 21.14
CA ALA A 152 -1.54 8.62 21.01
C ALA A 152 -2.28 9.81 21.63
N ASP A 153 -3.59 9.90 21.45
CA ASP A 153 -4.43 10.95 22.07
C ASP A 153 -4.41 10.85 23.61
N ARG A 154 -4.29 9.63 24.17
CA ARG A 154 -4.37 9.42 25.61
C ARG A 154 -3.00 9.40 26.31
N PHE A 155 -2.00 8.83 25.68
CA PHE A 155 -0.69 8.54 26.30
C PHE A 155 0.50 9.18 25.55
N GLY A 156 0.21 9.89 24.44
CA GLY A 156 1.22 10.49 23.58
C GLY A 156 1.73 9.53 22.48
N ILE A 157 2.30 10.13 21.43
CA ILE A 157 2.75 9.43 20.21
C ILE A 157 3.83 8.38 20.52
N GLY A 158 4.81 8.74 21.37
CA GLY A 158 5.90 7.82 21.75
C GLY A 158 5.39 6.55 22.42
N ALA A 159 4.44 6.66 23.37
CA ALA A 159 3.85 5.52 24.05
C ALA A 159 3.07 4.62 23.06
N ALA A 160 2.30 5.21 22.14
CA ALA A 160 1.58 4.46 21.12
C ALA A 160 2.53 3.67 20.20
N LEU A 161 3.63 4.28 19.74
CA LEU A 161 4.65 3.62 18.93
C LEU A 161 5.37 2.49 19.69
N ALA A 162 5.70 2.70 20.97
CA ALA A 162 6.34 1.67 21.79
C ALA A 162 5.42 0.47 21.98
N VAL A 163 4.17 0.70 22.41
CA VAL A 163 3.20 -0.35 22.75
C VAL A 163 2.77 -1.14 21.52
N LEU A 164 2.37 -0.46 20.43
CA LEU A 164 1.87 -1.13 19.22
C LEU A 164 3.00 -1.60 18.28
N GLY A 165 4.22 -1.10 18.47
CA GLY A 165 5.42 -1.63 17.80
C GLY A 165 5.93 -2.94 18.37
N PHE A 166 5.56 -3.28 19.62
CA PHE A 166 6.08 -4.45 20.34
C PHE A 166 5.46 -5.82 19.94
N PRO A 167 4.16 -5.97 19.61
CA PRO A 167 3.55 -7.24 19.28
C PRO A 167 4.27 -8.10 18.23
N PRO A 168 4.93 -7.55 17.19
CA PRO A 168 5.71 -8.36 16.26
C PRO A 168 6.88 -9.12 16.91
N ALA A 169 7.47 -8.62 18.02
CA ALA A 169 8.48 -9.38 18.77
C ALA A 169 7.90 -10.63 19.44
N LEU A 170 6.69 -10.54 19.99
CA LEU A 170 6.00 -11.72 20.53
C LEU A 170 5.65 -12.71 19.42
N ALA A 171 5.25 -12.21 18.26
CA ALA A 171 5.00 -13.04 17.08
C ALA A 171 6.28 -13.76 16.60
N ALA A 172 7.47 -13.16 16.74
CA ALA A 172 8.74 -13.79 16.41
C ALA A 172 8.97 -15.06 17.26
N LEU A 173 8.68 -15.01 18.57
CA LEU A 173 8.79 -16.17 19.46
C LEU A 173 7.79 -17.28 19.07
N ALA A 174 6.57 -16.91 18.67
CA ALA A 174 5.56 -17.85 18.22
C ALA A 174 5.96 -18.53 16.89
N VAL A 175 6.48 -17.75 15.93
CA VAL A 175 6.92 -18.26 14.61
C VAL A 175 8.07 -19.27 14.76
N LEU A 176 9.00 -19.08 15.68
CA LEU A 176 10.10 -20.01 15.91
C LEU A 176 9.63 -21.40 16.38
N ARG A 177 8.46 -21.48 17.02
CA ARG A 177 7.85 -22.72 17.47
C ARG A 177 7.07 -23.48 16.40
N LEU A 178 6.85 -22.85 15.22
CA LEU A 178 6.17 -23.50 14.11
C LEU A 178 7.03 -24.59 13.47
N PRO A 179 6.40 -25.66 12.89
CA PRO A 179 7.14 -26.63 12.11
C PRO A 179 7.73 -25.96 10.85
N PRO A 180 8.84 -26.48 10.30
CA PRO A 180 9.38 -26.03 9.03
C PRO A 180 8.34 -26.20 7.91
N ILE A 181 8.36 -25.29 6.94
CA ILE A 181 7.51 -25.41 5.75
C ILE A 181 8.11 -26.48 4.87
N ALA A 182 7.36 -27.56 4.67
CA ALA A 182 7.74 -28.65 3.75
C ALA A 182 7.27 -28.25 2.33
N ALA A 183 8.10 -27.51 1.62
CA ALA A 183 7.89 -27.19 0.21
C ALA A 183 9.20 -27.46 -0.56
N PRO A 184 9.12 -27.86 -1.86
CA PRO A 184 10.31 -27.99 -2.68
C PRO A 184 11.06 -26.66 -2.76
N GLU A 185 12.39 -26.72 -2.72
CA GLU A 185 13.19 -25.52 -2.96
C GLU A 185 12.96 -25.06 -4.41
N HIS A 186 12.45 -23.84 -4.55
CA HIS A 186 12.32 -23.24 -5.87
C HIS A 186 13.70 -22.75 -6.33
N GLU A 187 14.18 -23.31 -7.44
CA GLU A 187 15.30 -22.68 -8.14
C GLU A 187 14.82 -21.32 -8.62
N VAL A 188 15.37 -20.26 -8.00
CA VAL A 188 15.14 -18.90 -8.49
C VAL A 188 15.75 -18.83 -9.89
N PRO A 189 14.97 -18.64 -10.97
CA PRO A 189 15.54 -18.43 -12.28
C PRO A 189 16.54 -17.27 -12.15
N ARG A 190 17.80 -17.50 -12.50
CA ARG A 190 18.82 -16.46 -12.55
C ARG A 190 18.39 -15.47 -13.64
N GLY A 191 17.52 -14.53 -13.25
CA GLY A 191 16.87 -13.58 -14.14
C GLY A 191 17.89 -12.72 -14.86
N ALA A 192 17.53 -12.28 -16.04
CA ALA A 192 18.23 -11.26 -16.80
C ALA A 192 18.55 -10.08 -15.88
N GLY A 193 19.81 -9.69 -15.82
CA GLY A 193 20.25 -8.57 -14.98
C GLY A 193 19.47 -7.28 -15.30
N LEU A 194 19.58 -6.26 -14.46
CA LEU A 194 18.88 -4.97 -14.60
C LEU A 194 18.85 -4.41 -16.04
N ARG A 195 19.90 -4.66 -16.84
CA ARG A 195 19.96 -4.26 -18.25
C ARG A 195 18.92 -4.99 -19.13
N GLY A 196 18.63 -6.28 -18.86
CA GLY A 196 17.60 -7.03 -19.58
C GLY A 196 16.20 -6.52 -19.25
N LEU A 197 15.95 -6.11 -18.00
CA LEU A 197 14.70 -5.49 -17.57
C LEU A 197 14.48 -4.13 -18.25
N PHE A 198 15.52 -3.31 -18.40
CA PHE A 198 15.41 -2.01 -19.08
C PHE A 198 15.19 -2.14 -20.60
N ALA A 199 15.75 -3.13 -21.27
CA ALA A 199 15.54 -3.35 -22.70
C ALA A 199 14.16 -3.93 -23.02
N ALA A 200 13.60 -4.70 -22.11
CA ALA A 200 12.34 -5.40 -22.29
C ALA A 200 11.11 -4.49 -22.12
N HIS A 201 11.21 -3.38 -21.36
CA HIS A 201 10.09 -2.46 -21.15
C HIS A 201 9.61 -1.76 -22.44
N LEU A 202 10.47 -1.62 -23.46
CA LEU A 202 10.11 -1.04 -24.75
C LEU A 202 9.12 -1.90 -25.57
N LYS A 203 8.93 -3.17 -25.22
CA LYS A 203 8.02 -4.11 -25.89
C LYS A 203 6.71 -4.35 -25.13
N VAL A 204 6.47 -3.61 -24.06
CA VAL A 204 5.27 -3.77 -23.23
C VAL A 204 4.03 -3.21 -23.94
N ASP A 205 2.93 -3.97 -23.90
CA ASP A 205 1.65 -3.55 -24.46
C ASP A 205 1.15 -2.23 -23.84
N ALA A 206 0.57 -1.36 -24.66
CA ALA A 206 0.03 -0.06 -24.23
C ALA A 206 -1.02 -0.18 -23.11
N ARG A 207 -1.74 -1.32 -23.03
CA ARG A 207 -2.72 -1.60 -21.97
C ARG A 207 -2.05 -1.74 -20.60
N VAL A 208 -0.85 -2.34 -20.55
CA VAL A 208 -0.07 -2.46 -19.31
C VAL A 208 0.41 -1.09 -18.84
N TRP A 209 0.83 -0.23 -19.77
CA TRP A 209 1.21 1.15 -19.41
C TRP A 209 0.02 1.93 -18.84
N LEU A 210 -1.18 1.79 -19.41
CA LEU A 210 -2.36 2.43 -18.85
C LEU A 210 -2.71 1.87 -17.47
N ALA A 211 -2.64 0.54 -17.27
CA ALA A 211 -2.81 -0.08 -15.96
C ALA A 211 -1.77 0.42 -14.95
N THR A 212 -0.54 0.63 -15.39
CA THR A 212 0.55 1.20 -14.58
C THR A 212 0.25 2.65 -14.17
N VAL A 213 -0.29 3.46 -15.07
CA VAL A 213 -0.69 4.83 -14.74
C VAL A 213 -1.88 4.86 -13.77
N VAL A 214 -2.85 3.95 -13.92
CA VAL A 214 -3.94 3.81 -12.94
C VAL A 214 -3.41 3.50 -11.55
N VAL A 215 -2.48 2.56 -11.45
CA VAL A 215 -1.95 2.16 -10.14
C VAL A 215 -1.00 3.22 -9.56
N LEU A 216 -0.27 3.94 -10.40
CA LEU A 216 0.50 5.11 -10.00
C LEU A 216 -0.42 6.18 -9.41
N TYR A 217 -1.51 6.52 -10.13
CA TYR A 217 -2.54 7.44 -9.67
C TYR A 217 -3.10 7.06 -8.28
N ILE A 218 -3.52 5.79 -8.13
CA ILE A 218 -4.05 5.28 -6.86
C ILE A 218 -3.06 5.51 -5.72
N ASN A 219 -1.77 5.19 -5.94
CA ASN A 219 -0.80 5.25 -4.87
C ASN A 219 -0.30 6.66 -4.58
N VAL A 220 -0.14 7.53 -5.58
CA VAL A 220 0.19 8.94 -5.34
C VAL A 220 -0.85 9.58 -4.42
N ILE A 221 -2.13 9.43 -4.72
CA ILE A 221 -3.21 9.98 -3.87
C ILE A 221 -3.26 9.29 -2.50
N SER A 222 -3.25 7.95 -2.49
CA SER A 222 -3.39 7.21 -1.24
C SER A 222 -2.24 7.47 -0.27
N ASP A 223 -1.00 7.48 -0.78
CA ASP A 223 0.18 7.64 0.07
C ASP A 223 0.40 9.10 0.48
N ALA A 224 -0.06 10.09 -0.33
CA ALA A 224 -0.16 11.49 0.11
C ALA A 224 -1.17 11.66 1.26
N ILE A 225 -2.37 11.06 1.16
CA ILE A 225 -3.35 11.04 2.25
C ILE A 225 -2.77 10.32 3.47
N ASP A 226 -2.17 9.16 3.27
CA ASP A 226 -1.63 8.35 4.36
C ASP A 226 -0.49 9.05 5.10
N SER A 227 0.30 9.87 4.43
CA SER A 227 1.40 10.63 5.03
C SER A 227 0.98 11.92 5.72
N PHE A 228 0.00 12.65 5.18
CA PHE A 228 -0.27 14.02 5.65
C PHE A 228 -1.65 14.23 6.26
N PHE A 229 -2.58 13.27 6.12
CA PHE A 229 -3.95 13.47 6.62
C PHE A 229 -4.01 13.62 8.15
N ALA A 230 -3.16 12.92 8.91
CA ALA A 230 -3.14 13.06 10.37
C ALA A 230 -2.74 14.48 10.80
N LEU A 231 -1.76 15.11 10.10
CA LEU A 231 -1.37 16.51 10.34
C LEU A 231 -2.50 17.47 9.96
N PHE A 232 -3.11 17.26 8.81
CA PHE A 232 -4.27 18.05 8.40
C PHE A 232 -5.42 17.92 9.40
N GLY A 233 -5.71 16.70 9.86
CA GLY A 233 -6.72 16.43 10.88
C GLY A 233 -6.47 17.23 12.16
N LEU A 234 -5.25 17.20 12.69
CA LEU A 234 -4.86 17.99 13.86
C LEU A 234 -5.04 19.49 13.61
N ALA A 235 -4.66 19.99 12.43
CA ALA A 235 -4.79 21.40 12.07
C ALA A 235 -6.26 21.87 12.01
N VAL A 236 -7.22 20.98 11.71
CA VAL A 236 -8.65 21.27 11.70
C VAL A 236 -9.38 20.84 12.99
N GLY A 237 -8.63 20.45 14.03
CA GLY A 237 -9.17 20.09 15.35
C GLY A 237 -9.68 18.66 15.48
N LEU A 238 -9.33 17.75 14.55
CA LEU A 238 -9.67 16.33 14.68
C LEU A 238 -8.61 15.62 15.53
N PRO A 239 -9.01 14.78 16.51
CA PRO A 239 -8.07 13.94 17.25
C PRO A 239 -7.44 12.87 16.35
N LEU A 240 -6.28 12.34 16.77
CA LEU A 240 -5.58 11.28 16.04
C LEU A 240 -6.42 10.00 15.93
N ALA A 241 -7.25 9.70 16.94
CA ALA A 241 -8.19 8.58 16.90
C ALA A 241 -9.19 8.72 15.74
N ALA A 242 -9.72 9.92 15.49
CA ALA A 242 -10.62 10.18 14.38
C ALA A 242 -9.90 10.02 13.03
N SER A 243 -8.69 10.58 12.91
CA SER A 243 -7.84 10.40 11.73
C SER A 243 -7.51 8.92 11.49
N GLY A 244 -7.20 8.17 12.54
CA GLY A 244 -6.99 6.73 12.49
C GLY A 244 -8.21 5.95 12.07
N ALA A 245 -9.41 6.29 12.60
CA ALA A 245 -10.67 5.68 12.20
C ALA A 245 -10.98 5.90 10.72
N LEU A 246 -10.76 7.10 10.19
CA LEU A 246 -10.96 7.42 8.77
C LEU A 246 -10.00 6.64 7.87
N LYS A 247 -8.71 6.57 8.20
CA LYS A 247 -7.73 5.74 7.48
C LYS A 247 -8.08 4.25 7.53
N GLY A 248 -8.52 3.77 8.69
CA GLY A 248 -9.03 2.42 8.88
C GLY A 248 -10.25 2.12 8.00
N LEU A 249 -11.21 3.04 7.96
CA LEU A 249 -12.39 2.95 7.10
C LEU A 249 -12.00 2.87 5.61
N LYS A 250 -11.09 3.73 5.14
CA LYS A 250 -10.57 3.69 3.76
C LYS A 250 -10.00 2.30 3.42
N SER A 251 -9.18 1.75 4.30
CA SER A 251 -8.55 0.44 4.10
C SER A 251 -9.57 -0.70 4.10
N SER A 252 -10.52 -0.67 5.03
CA SER A 252 -11.59 -1.67 5.14
C SER A 252 -12.54 -1.62 3.94
N ALA A 253 -12.94 -0.43 3.50
CA ALA A 253 -13.78 -0.23 2.31
C ALA A 253 -13.10 -0.75 1.04
N ALA A 254 -11.79 -0.48 0.88
CA ALA A 254 -11.01 -0.99 -0.25
C ALA A 254 -10.91 -2.52 -0.25
N THR A 255 -10.86 -3.16 0.91
CA THR A 255 -10.83 -4.62 1.02
C THR A 255 -12.19 -5.22 0.77
N PHE A 256 -13.23 -4.67 1.40
CA PHE A 256 -14.60 -5.15 1.25
C PHE A 256 -15.04 -5.15 -0.22
N ILE A 257 -14.81 -4.04 -0.93
CA ILE A 257 -15.21 -3.95 -2.34
C ILE A 257 -14.47 -4.96 -3.23
N ARG A 258 -13.23 -5.34 -2.91
CA ARG A 258 -12.51 -6.38 -3.65
C ARG A 258 -13.16 -7.75 -3.53
N PHE A 259 -13.70 -8.10 -2.37
CA PHE A 259 -14.43 -9.38 -2.19
C PHE A 259 -15.69 -9.44 -3.03
N ILE A 260 -16.41 -8.33 -3.18
CA ILE A 260 -17.66 -8.29 -3.95
C ILE A 260 -17.48 -7.82 -5.39
N SER A 261 -16.25 -7.49 -5.79
CA SER A 261 -15.93 -6.91 -7.12
C SER A 261 -16.38 -7.80 -8.28
N ALA A 262 -16.29 -9.13 -8.14
CA ALA A 262 -16.80 -10.05 -9.15
C ALA A 262 -18.29 -9.85 -9.44
N GLY A 263 -19.08 -9.51 -8.42
CA GLY A 263 -20.51 -9.15 -8.59
C GLY A 263 -20.66 -7.80 -9.31
N VAL A 264 -19.84 -6.82 -9.00
CA VAL A 264 -19.88 -5.50 -9.64
C VAL A 264 -19.55 -5.60 -11.12
N PHE A 265 -18.52 -6.36 -11.50
CA PHE A 265 -18.08 -6.52 -12.89
C PHE A 265 -19.02 -7.38 -13.75
N ARG A 266 -20.04 -7.98 -13.19
CA ARG A 266 -21.13 -8.59 -13.97
C ARG A 266 -22.05 -7.55 -14.63
N TYR A 267 -22.12 -6.35 -14.03
CA TYR A 267 -23.04 -5.29 -14.45
C TYR A 267 -22.34 -4.05 -14.99
N VAL A 268 -21.07 -3.84 -14.63
CA VAL A 268 -20.33 -2.62 -14.98
C VAL A 268 -19.00 -3.00 -15.64
N ASP A 269 -18.77 -2.45 -16.84
CA ASP A 269 -17.55 -2.68 -17.60
C ASP A 269 -16.32 -2.06 -16.88
N HIS A 270 -15.15 -2.71 -16.99
CA HIS A 270 -13.90 -2.27 -16.41
C HIS A 270 -13.50 -0.84 -16.82
N ARG A 271 -13.86 -0.42 -18.05
CA ARG A 271 -13.57 0.93 -18.57
C ARG A 271 -14.39 2.00 -17.84
N THR A 272 -15.68 1.73 -17.65
CA THR A 272 -16.59 2.60 -16.91
C THR A 272 -16.13 2.76 -15.47
N VAL A 273 -15.71 1.64 -14.84
CA VAL A 273 -15.17 1.66 -13.48
C VAL A 273 -13.88 2.47 -13.40
N ASN A 274 -12.97 2.33 -14.36
CA ASN A 274 -11.72 3.12 -14.38
C ASN A 274 -12.01 4.61 -14.56
N PHE A 275 -12.89 4.99 -15.48
CA PHE A 275 -13.23 6.39 -15.74
C PHE A 275 -13.86 7.06 -14.50
N TRP A 276 -14.96 6.50 -14.00
CA TRP A 276 -15.64 7.06 -12.84
C TRP A 276 -14.87 6.89 -11.55
N GLY A 277 -14.14 5.78 -11.39
CA GLY A 277 -13.31 5.51 -10.23
C GLY A 277 -12.19 6.54 -10.07
N VAL A 278 -11.52 6.95 -11.17
CA VAL A 278 -10.52 8.01 -11.14
C VAL A 278 -11.16 9.36 -10.78
N ILE A 279 -12.28 9.72 -11.40
CA ILE A 279 -12.97 10.97 -11.10
C ILE A 279 -13.44 11.00 -9.64
N LEU A 280 -14.15 9.97 -9.18
CA LEU A 280 -14.70 9.93 -7.81
C LEU A 280 -13.60 9.91 -6.75
N MET A 281 -12.50 9.17 -6.98
CA MET A 281 -11.37 9.16 -6.06
C MET A 281 -10.68 10.53 -6.01
N GLY A 282 -10.49 11.19 -7.16
CA GLY A 282 -9.93 12.53 -7.24
C GLY A 282 -10.84 13.56 -6.56
N VAL A 283 -12.13 13.57 -6.90
CA VAL A 283 -13.11 14.49 -6.32
C VAL A 283 -13.24 14.29 -4.81
N SER A 284 -13.30 13.04 -4.34
CA SER A 284 -13.33 12.78 -2.89
C SER A 284 -12.10 13.34 -2.18
N THR A 285 -10.93 13.30 -2.82
CA THR A 285 -9.69 13.88 -2.27
C THR A 285 -9.70 15.40 -2.32
N LEU A 286 -10.19 16.00 -3.41
CA LEU A 286 -10.35 17.44 -3.56
C LEU A 286 -11.26 18.07 -2.47
N LEU A 287 -12.29 17.33 -2.05
CA LEU A 287 -13.28 17.79 -1.08
C LEU A 287 -12.81 17.64 0.38
N ILE A 288 -11.74 16.89 0.67
CA ILE A 288 -11.22 16.73 2.04
C ILE A 288 -11.02 18.07 2.75
N PRO A 289 -10.31 19.07 2.17
CA PRO A 289 -10.08 20.34 2.85
C PRO A 289 -11.26 21.31 2.81
N VAL A 290 -12.24 21.09 1.92
CA VAL A 290 -13.38 22.00 1.75
C VAL A 290 -14.42 21.80 2.84
N LEU A 291 -14.67 20.56 3.25
CA LEU A 291 -15.67 20.18 4.24
C LEU A 291 -15.06 19.25 5.29
N PRO A 292 -14.18 19.73 6.17
CA PRO A 292 -13.39 18.91 7.08
C PRO A 292 -14.18 18.45 8.33
N THR A 293 -15.50 18.28 8.23
CA THR A 293 -16.29 17.72 9.32
C THR A 293 -16.18 16.18 9.32
N PHE A 294 -16.12 15.58 10.51
CA PHE A 294 -15.93 14.14 10.64
C PHE A 294 -16.94 13.32 9.83
N ALA A 295 -18.23 13.72 9.85
CA ALA A 295 -19.29 13.01 9.12
C ALA A 295 -19.07 13.03 7.59
N VAL A 296 -18.67 14.17 7.04
CA VAL A 296 -18.36 14.28 5.60
C VAL A 296 -17.09 13.49 5.25
N LEU A 297 -16.07 13.59 6.09
CA LEU A 297 -14.83 12.84 5.89
C LEU A 297 -15.07 11.33 5.91
N VAL A 298 -15.98 10.81 6.73
CA VAL A 298 -16.40 9.38 6.70
C VAL A 298 -16.88 9.00 5.29
N VAL A 299 -17.73 9.79 4.68
CA VAL A 299 -18.23 9.53 3.32
C VAL A 299 -17.11 9.62 2.28
N LEU A 300 -16.29 10.67 2.35
CA LEU A 300 -15.18 10.87 1.40
C LEU A 300 -14.13 9.74 1.48
N PHE A 301 -13.77 9.31 2.68
CA PHE A 301 -12.83 8.22 2.88
C PHE A 301 -13.41 6.85 2.49
N ALA A 302 -14.71 6.63 2.68
CA ALA A 302 -15.39 5.43 2.19
C ALA A 302 -15.38 5.39 0.65
N ILE A 303 -15.75 6.50 -0.03
CA ILE A 303 -15.70 6.61 -1.49
C ILE A 303 -14.26 6.38 -1.99
N ASN A 304 -13.27 7.05 -1.39
CA ASN A 304 -11.86 6.89 -1.75
C ASN A 304 -11.41 5.43 -1.62
N GLY A 305 -11.77 4.75 -0.51
CA GLY A 305 -11.48 3.34 -0.29
C GLY A 305 -12.12 2.42 -1.33
N VAL A 306 -13.40 2.60 -1.63
CA VAL A 306 -14.12 1.84 -2.65
C VAL A 306 -13.48 2.02 -4.03
N CYS A 307 -13.23 3.27 -4.44
CA CYS A 307 -12.58 3.57 -5.72
C CYS A 307 -11.17 2.95 -5.80
N ARG A 308 -10.37 3.10 -4.74
CA ARG A 308 -9.05 2.45 -4.63
C ARG A 308 -9.13 0.93 -4.81
N GLY A 309 -10.12 0.30 -4.20
CA GLY A 309 -10.34 -1.15 -4.31
C GLY A 309 -10.69 -1.58 -5.74
N LEU A 310 -11.66 -0.93 -6.37
CA LEU A 310 -12.12 -1.22 -7.73
C LEU A 310 -11.03 -0.97 -8.77
N LEU A 311 -10.41 0.20 -8.74
CA LEU A 311 -9.32 0.57 -9.66
C LEU A 311 -8.13 -0.39 -9.57
N ARG A 312 -7.86 -0.93 -8.38
CA ARG A 312 -6.81 -1.93 -8.19
C ARG A 312 -7.18 -3.26 -8.86
N VAL A 313 -8.44 -3.69 -8.78
CA VAL A 313 -8.91 -4.92 -9.41
C VAL A 313 -8.89 -4.77 -10.93
N THR A 314 -9.41 -3.67 -11.49
CA THR A 314 -9.43 -3.44 -12.94
C THR A 314 -8.03 -3.37 -13.52
N SER A 315 -7.11 -2.63 -12.88
CA SER A 315 -5.73 -2.50 -13.38
C SER A 315 -4.96 -3.83 -13.32
N SER A 316 -5.16 -4.63 -12.28
CA SER A 316 -4.53 -5.96 -12.19
C SER A 316 -5.13 -6.97 -13.18
N ALA A 317 -6.44 -6.89 -13.44
CA ALA A 317 -7.11 -7.71 -14.44
C ALA A 317 -6.56 -7.45 -15.85
N THR A 318 -6.34 -6.18 -16.23
CA THR A 318 -5.74 -5.81 -17.51
C THR A 318 -4.35 -6.44 -17.71
N VAL A 319 -3.53 -6.47 -16.65
CA VAL A 319 -2.21 -7.14 -16.72
C VAL A 319 -2.37 -8.65 -16.90
N ALA A 320 -3.37 -9.26 -16.26
CA ALA A 320 -3.66 -10.68 -16.39
C ALA A 320 -4.19 -11.06 -17.81
N GLU A 321 -5.00 -10.20 -18.44
CA GLU A 321 -5.49 -10.39 -19.81
C GLU A 321 -4.35 -10.38 -20.84
N VAL A 322 -3.43 -9.43 -20.73
CA VAL A 322 -2.23 -9.36 -21.61
C VAL A 322 -1.37 -10.63 -21.48
N ARG A 323 -1.36 -11.24 -20.30
CA ARG A 323 -0.74 -12.53 -20.07
C ARG A 323 -1.36 -13.66 -20.90
N SER A 324 -2.69 -13.73 -20.94
CA SER A 324 -3.39 -14.80 -21.67
C SER A 324 -3.18 -14.74 -23.18
N GLU A 325 -2.75 -13.59 -23.69
CA GLU A 325 -2.44 -13.35 -25.11
C GLU A 325 -0.97 -13.69 -25.49
N GLY A 326 -0.20 -14.28 -24.56
CA GLY A 326 1.15 -14.80 -24.86
C GLY A 326 2.30 -13.78 -24.68
N HIS A 327 2.03 -12.60 -24.07
CA HIS A 327 3.08 -11.63 -23.79
C HIS A 327 3.88 -12.00 -22.52
N ASP A 328 5.11 -11.49 -22.40
CA ASP A 328 5.98 -11.76 -21.27
C ASP A 328 5.40 -11.20 -19.95
N VAL A 329 4.98 -12.14 -19.11
CA VAL A 329 4.31 -11.87 -17.84
C VAL A 329 5.21 -11.20 -16.81
N GLY A 330 6.47 -11.59 -16.80
CA GLY A 330 7.45 -11.09 -15.83
C GLY A 330 7.65 -9.58 -16.02
N ILE A 331 7.79 -9.15 -17.28
CA ILE A 331 8.00 -7.75 -17.64
C ILE A 331 6.75 -6.93 -17.38
N ALA A 332 5.57 -7.40 -17.81
CA ALA A 332 4.29 -6.70 -17.61
C ALA A 332 4.01 -6.49 -16.11
N SER A 333 4.19 -7.54 -15.29
CA SER A 333 4.04 -7.45 -13.85
C SER A 333 5.09 -6.53 -13.20
N GLY A 334 6.32 -6.55 -13.70
CA GLY A 334 7.40 -5.68 -13.24
C GLY A 334 7.07 -4.20 -13.45
N VAL A 335 6.63 -3.82 -14.65
CA VAL A 335 6.22 -2.45 -15.01
C VAL A 335 5.04 -2.00 -14.16
N TYR A 336 4.02 -2.86 -14.02
CA TYR A 336 2.86 -2.58 -13.17
C TYR A 336 3.24 -2.34 -11.69
N ASN A 337 4.08 -3.21 -11.13
CA ASN A 337 4.53 -3.05 -9.74
C ASN A 337 5.46 -1.84 -9.56
N ALA A 338 6.26 -1.48 -10.57
CA ALA A 338 7.03 -0.24 -10.54
C ALA A 338 6.11 0.99 -10.40
N GLY A 339 4.96 1.02 -11.10
CA GLY A 339 3.97 2.08 -10.93
C GLY A 339 3.43 2.20 -9.49
N LEU A 340 3.24 1.07 -8.80
CA LEU A 340 2.86 1.03 -7.40
C LEU A 340 3.88 1.71 -6.49
N ASP A 341 5.12 1.29 -6.63
CA ASP A 341 6.18 1.73 -5.74
C ASP A 341 6.61 3.19 -6.03
N ILE A 342 6.62 3.58 -7.32
CA ILE A 342 6.85 4.98 -7.73
C ILE A 342 5.76 5.89 -7.16
N GLY A 343 4.49 5.47 -7.21
CA GLY A 343 3.38 6.23 -6.61
C GLY A 343 3.55 6.41 -5.11
N GLY A 344 3.98 5.35 -4.41
CA GLY A 344 4.29 5.37 -2.98
C GLY A 344 5.47 6.27 -2.59
N ILE A 345 6.38 6.52 -3.52
CA ILE A 345 7.51 7.46 -3.34
C ILE A 345 7.05 8.89 -3.67
N LEU A 346 6.40 9.07 -4.83
CA LEU A 346 6.01 10.40 -5.31
C LEU A 346 4.94 11.06 -4.44
N GLY A 347 3.95 10.30 -3.95
CA GLY A 347 2.87 10.83 -3.12
C GLY A 347 3.38 11.64 -1.94
N PRO A 348 4.15 11.05 -1.03
CA PRO A 348 4.72 11.76 0.10
C PRO A 348 5.76 12.83 -0.29
N ALA A 349 6.67 12.53 -1.23
CA ALA A 349 7.72 13.46 -1.62
C ALA A 349 7.16 14.76 -2.22
N VAL A 350 6.29 14.63 -3.23
CA VAL A 350 5.62 15.78 -3.87
C VAL A 350 4.66 16.45 -2.89
N GLY A 351 3.89 15.62 -2.15
CA GLY A 351 2.95 16.12 -1.15
C GLY A 351 3.61 17.02 -0.11
N GLY A 352 4.78 16.64 0.40
CA GLY A 352 5.52 17.44 1.38
C GLY A 352 6.00 18.79 0.84
N VAL A 353 6.52 18.81 -0.40
CA VAL A 353 6.97 20.05 -1.07
C VAL A 353 5.78 20.98 -1.34
N VAL A 354 4.69 20.43 -1.90
CA VAL A 354 3.47 21.21 -2.19
C VAL A 354 2.82 21.72 -0.90
N ALA A 355 2.71 20.86 0.14
CA ALA A 355 2.15 21.28 1.42
C ALA A 355 2.93 22.41 2.08
N ASN A 356 4.25 22.44 1.94
CA ASN A 356 5.10 23.51 2.44
C ASN A 356 4.86 24.84 1.69
N ALA A 357 4.58 24.77 0.39
CA ALA A 357 4.39 25.94 -0.45
C ALA A 357 2.98 26.57 -0.31
N VAL A 358 1.94 25.74 -0.21
CA VAL A 358 0.53 26.19 -0.31
C VAL A 358 -0.36 25.70 0.85
N GLY A 359 0.20 24.99 1.80
CA GLY A 359 -0.51 24.42 2.95
C GLY A 359 -1.09 23.02 2.68
N LEU A 360 -1.38 22.29 3.77
CA LEU A 360 -1.84 20.90 3.75
C LEU A 360 -3.16 20.70 3.00
N GLY A 361 -4.12 21.64 3.14
CA GLY A 361 -5.40 21.55 2.45
C GLY A 361 -5.25 21.65 0.93
N ALA A 362 -4.57 22.68 0.45
CA ALA A 362 -4.34 22.89 -0.99
C ALA A 362 -3.47 21.78 -1.59
N MET A 363 -2.58 21.16 -0.81
CA MET A 363 -1.79 20.02 -1.23
C MET A 363 -2.67 18.85 -1.70
N PHE A 364 -3.72 18.48 -0.96
CA PHE A 364 -4.64 17.41 -1.37
C PHE A 364 -5.32 17.74 -2.71
N GLN A 365 -5.69 19.01 -2.91
CA GLN A 365 -6.32 19.46 -4.15
C GLN A 365 -5.36 19.40 -5.33
N ILE A 366 -4.14 19.90 -5.18
CA ILE A 366 -3.11 19.90 -6.23
C ILE A 366 -2.67 18.49 -6.59
N VAL A 367 -2.44 17.64 -5.60
CA VAL A 367 -2.07 16.23 -5.84
C VAL A 367 -3.19 15.49 -6.56
N ALA A 368 -4.46 15.70 -6.16
CA ALA A 368 -5.60 15.08 -6.83
C ALA A 368 -5.74 15.56 -8.28
N LEU A 369 -5.74 16.88 -8.51
CA LEU A 369 -5.86 17.47 -9.86
C LEU A 369 -4.70 17.07 -10.75
N GLY A 370 -3.45 17.16 -10.27
CA GLY A 370 -2.27 16.81 -11.03
C GLY A 370 -2.24 15.33 -11.41
N SER A 371 -2.62 14.45 -10.48
CA SER A 371 -2.71 13.00 -10.75
C SER A 371 -3.85 12.67 -11.72
N MET A 372 -5.01 13.32 -11.62
CA MET A 372 -6.11 13.19 -12.58
C MET A 372 -5.69 13.68 -13.97
N ALA A 373 -5.07 14.85 -14.05
CA ALA A 373 -4.59 15.43 -15.30
C ALA A 373 -3.59 14.49 -15.99
N LEU A 374 -2.64 13.94 -15.23
CA LEU A 374 -1.68 12.95 -15.74
C LEU A 374 -2.38 11.70 -16.28
N TYR A 375 -3.33 11.15 -15.54
CA TYR A 375 -4.10 10.00 -16.00
C TYR A 375 -4.82 10.28 -17.30
N PHE A 376 -5.58 11.39 -17.41
CA PHE A 376 -6.31 11.73 -18.61
C PHE A 376 -5.40 12.11 -19.78
N ALA A 377 -4.27 12.77 -19.54
CA ALA A 377 -3.28 13.06 -20.57
C ALA A 377 -2.75 11.77 -21.22
N VAL A 378 -2.39 10.78 -20.40
CA VAL A 378 -1.94 9.47 -20.91
C VAL A 378 -3.08 8.71 -21.60
N ALA A 379 -4.27 8.70 -21.01
CA ALA A 379 -5.41 8.01 -21.60
C ALA A 379 -5.87 8.61 -22.94
N LEU A 380 -5.65 9.90 -23.16
CA LEU A 380 -5.96 10.60 -24.40
C LEU A 380 -4.82 10.58 -25.43
N SER A 381 -3.59 10.24 -25.04
CA SER A 381 -2.41 10.33 -25.90
C SER A 381 -2.38 9.32 -27.04
N SER A 382 -3.06 8.17 -26.91
CA SER A 382 -3.07 7.13 -27.94
C SER A 382 -4.48 6.70 -28.35
N PRO A 383 -4.71 6.34 -29.64
CA PRO A 383 -6.01 5.83 -30.09
C PRO A 383 -6.47 4.58 -29.34
N ARG A 384 -5.53 3.71 -28.96
CA ARG A 384 -5.81 2.48 -28.20
C ARG A 384 -6.19 2.81 -26.74
N ALA A 385 -5.53 3.80 -26.14
CA ALA A 385 -5.89 4.28 -24.80
C ALA A 385 -7.24 5.02 -24.82
N ARG A 386 -7.55 5.81 -25.87
CA ARG A 386 -8.87 6.45 -26.03
C ARG A 386 -10.01 5.43 -26.11
N ALA A 387 -9.79 4.29 -26.74
CA ALA A 387 -10.77 3.21 -26.78
C ALA A 387 -11.13 2.68 -25.38
N THR A 388 -10.26 2.87 -24.39
CA THR A 388 -10.55 2.51 -22.98
C THR A 388 -11.39 3.55 -22.25
N LEU A 389 -11.52 4.76 -22.80
CA LEU A 389 -12.37 5.84 -22.25
C LEU A 389 -13.75 5.90 -22.91
N SER A 390 -13.99 5.20 -24.05
CA SER A 390 -15.27 5.23 -24.73
C SER A 390 -16.34 4.52 -23.89
N ILE A 391 -17.17 5.31 -23.22
CA ILE A 391 -18.36 4.87 -22.50
C ILE A 391 -19.44 4.51 -23.53
N GLY A 392 -19.82 3.25 -23.59
CA GLY A 392 -20.99 2.82 -24.34
C GLY A 392 -20.69 2.20 -25.70
N ARG A 393 -20.37 0.92 -25.68
CA ARG A 393 -20.88 -0.13 -26.56
C ARG A 393 -20.73 -1.44 -25.80
N SER A 394 -21.71 -1.78 -24.99
CA SER A 394 -21.88 -3.16 -24.54
C SER A 394 -21.90 -4.05 -25.77
N ARG A 395 -20.86 -4.83 -25.99
CA ARG A 395 -21.06 -6.07 -26.73
C ARG A 395 -21.97 -6.90 -25.85
N THR A 396 -23.24 -6.94 -26.17
CA THR A 396 -24.12 -8.04 -25.80
C THR A 396 -23.33 -9.31 -26.10
N VAL A 397 -22.90 -9.99 -25.04
CA VAL A 397 -22.44 -11.37 -25.14
C VAL A 397 -23.66 -12.13 -25.59
N ALA A 398 -23.73 -12.41 -26.89
CA ALA A 398 -24.61 -13.44 -27.43
C ALA A 398 -24.02 -14.78 -26.98
N GLU A 399 -24.84 -15.51 -26.22
CA GLU A 399 -24.92 -16.94 -25.89
C GLU A 399 -23.64 -17.78 -25.91
#